data_bf05c0b7691dac4558df2fd54f9e01e0
#
_entry.id   bf05c0b7691dac4558df2fd54f9e01e0
#
_cell.length_a   1.000
_cell.length_b   1.000
_cell.length_c   1.000
_cell.angle_alpha   90.00
_cell.angle_beta   90.00
_cell.angle_gamma   90.00
#
_symmetry.space_group_name_H-M   'P 1'
#
loop_
_entity.id
_entity.type
_entity.pdbx_description
1 polymer ?
#
loop_
_entity_poly.entity_id
_entity_poly.type
_entity_poly.pdbx_seq_one_letter_code
_entity_poly.pdbx_strand_id
1 'polypeptide(L)'
;MKRAVGRRSSTQVLALSLASALTALSACSISDPAPSAESYFNGPAQLDEVTVQRFEYPTREGEPDPEQNWADLYLPAGEEEVDSLPLAVLIHGGAWKSEIGADTFDPLARELASRGMAVYNIEYRRVGSGGGWPTTFRDVADALDHVVEIDDMYPQITVDDEVVVGHSAGAQLAVWGGTRHLLDDDEVGSRPKFRPTRVVSIAGPLDAVYAAHNGDDRIVTAIGGTPSEVPERYKMVDPVQNIAADTPVVALHGSKDTVVSPENSRRYVNAARLAGGDAKLVLVDGEDHVSIVSGDSPNYSKVIDTITSVADAELDKVVSP
;
A
#
# COMPACT_ATOMS: atom_id res chain seq x y z
N MET A 1 -12.74 -78.62 -43.87
CA MET A 1 -13.57 -79.82 -43.52
C MET A 1 -14.00 -79.67 -42.07
N LYS A 2 -15.36 -79.83 -41.84
CA LYS A 2 -16.06 -80.12 -40.56
C LYS A 2 -15.97 -79.06 -39.45
N ARG A 3 -16.99 -78.22 -39.20
CA ARG A 3 -18.28 -78.38 -38.52
C ARG A 3 -18.17 -78.99 -37.11
N ALA A 4 -18.62 -78.18 -36.11
CA ALA A 4 -19.69 -78.45 -35.15
C ALA A 4 -19.67 -77.29 -34.10
N VAL A 5 -20.68 -76.47 -33.91
CA VAL A 5 -22.01 -76.53 -33.32
C VAL A 5 -21.98 -77.01 -31.85
N GLY A 6 -22.43 -76.12 -30.96
CA GLY A 6 -23.17 -76.54 -29.79
C GLY A 6 -22.86 -75.70 -28.55
N ARG A 7 -23.65 -74.96 -28.11
CA ARG A 7 -24.80 -74.88 -27.21
C ARG A 7 -24.68 -73.77 -26.18
N ARG A 8 -25.77 -73.01 -26.07
CA ARG A 8 -26.06 -72.02 -25.01
C ARG A 8 -26.17 -72.68 -23.63
N SER A 9 -25.72 -71.96 -22.62
CA SER A 9 -26.33 -72.12 -21.27
C SER A 9 -26.30 -70.75 -20.60
N SER A 10 -27.53 -70.30 -20.27
CA SER A 10 -27.80 -69.07 -19.56
C SER A 10 -27.58 -69.32 -18.05
N THR A 11 -26.78 -68.47 -17.42
CA THR A 11 -26.79 -68.40 -15.96
C THR A 11 -26.82 -66.91 -15.60
N GLN A 12 -27.97 -66.49 -15.09
CA GLN A 12 -28.14 -65.19 -14.46
C GLN A 12 -27.33 -65.15 -13.19
N VAL A 13 -26.45 -64.19 -13.07
CA VAL A 13 -25.81 -63.84 -11.80
C VAL A 13 -26.19 -62.38 -11.48
N LEU A 14 -26.87 -62.31 -10.34
CA LEU A 14 -27.31 -61.05 -9.70
C LEU A 14 -26.06 -60.14 -9.46
N ALA A 15 -26.04 -58.98 -10.08
CA ALA A 15 -25.02 -57.97 -9.77
C ALA A 15 -25.59 -57.05 -8.68
N LEU A 16 -25.03 -57.19 -7.46
CA LEU A 16 -25.16 -56.19 -6.41
C LEU A 16 -24.36 -54.96 -6.84
N SER A 17 -25.07 -53.86 -7.11
CA SER A 17 -24.44 -52.55 -7.30
C SER A 17 -24.06 -51.93 -5.95
N LEU A 18 -22.75 -51.97 -5.59
CA LEU A 18 -22.22 -51.08 -4.58
C LEU A 18 -22.09 -49.67 -5.22
N ALA A 19 -22.96 -48.77 -4.84
CA ALA A 19 -22.77 -47.36 -5.12
C ALA A 19 -21.73 -46.79 -4.16
N SER A 20 -20.51 -46.64 -4.66
CA SER A 20 -19.47 -45.86 -3.99
C SER A 20 -19.80 -44.37 -4.18
N ALA A 21 -20.32 -43.75 -3.13
CA ALA A 21 -20.43 -42.28 -3.08
C ALA A 21 -19.01 -41.68 -2.92
N LEU A 22 -18.42 -41.25 -4.02
CA LEU A 22 -17.32 -40.28 -3.97
C LEU A 22 -17.92 -38.92 -3.56
N THR A 23 -17.77 -38.60 -2.28
CA THR A 23 -17.90 -37.20 -1.83
C THR A 23 -16.69 -36.43 -2.37
N ALA A 24 -16.89 -35.74 -3.48
CA ALA A 24 -15.98 -34.69 -3.92
C ALA A 24 -16.06 -33.57 -2.87
N LEU A 25 -15.04 -33.49 -2.02
CA LEU A 25 -14.75 -32.28 -1.24
C LEU A 25 -14.33 -31.21 -2.24
N SER A 26 -15.31 -30.43 -2.69
CA SER A 26 -15.06 -29.17 -3.37
C SER A 26 -14.47 -28.23 -2.32
N ALA A 27 -13.15 -28.07 -2.31
CA ALA A 27 -12.50 -27.00 -1.61
C ALA A 27 -12.93 -25.70 -2.35
N CYS A 28 -14.03 -25.10 -1.91
CA CYS A 28 -14.30 -23.69 -2.18
C CYS A 28 -13.19 -22.92 -1.46
N SER A 29 -12.18 -22.51 -2.19
CA SER A 29 -11.39 -21.35 -1.82
C SER A 29 -12.36 -20.16 -1.82
N ILE A 30 -12.90 -19.83 -0.64
CA ILE A 30 -13.57 -18.57 -0.41
C ILE A 30 -12.42 -17.55 -0.42
N SER A 31 -12.16 -16.98 -1.59
CA SER A 31 -11.48 -15.69 -1.64
C SER A 31 -12.49 -14.71 -1.05
N ASP A 32 -12.17 -14.18 0.13
CA ASP A 32 -12.95 -13.08 0.69
C ASP A 32 -13.06 -11.99 -0.39
N PRO A 33 -14.27 -11.47 -0.66
CA PRO A 33 -14.42 -10.37 -1.58
C PRO A 33 -13.55 -9.21 -1.08
N ALA A 34 -12.87 -8.53 -2.01
CA ALA A 34 -12.17 -7.31 -1.68
C ALA A 34 -13.16 -6.37 -0.95
N PRO A 35 -12.73 -5.74 0.16
CA PRO A 35 -13.60 -4.82 0.89
C PRO A 35 -14.10 -3.73 -0.07
N SER A 36 -15.39 -3.40 0.02
CA SER A 36 -15.95 -2.28 -0.75
C SER A 36 -15.33 -0.96 -0.30
N ALA A 37 -15.24 0.02 -1.19
CA ALA A 37 -14.72 1.34 -0.86
C ALA A 37 -15.39 1.97 0.37
N GLU A 38 -16.66 1.65 0.62
CA GLU A 38 -17.43 2.10 1.79
C GLU A 38 -16.94 1.55 3.14
N SER A 39 -16.08 0.52 3.15
CA SER A 39 -15.51 -0.04 4.39
C SER A 39 -14.21 0.66 4.84
N TYR A 40 -13.65 1.52 3.99
CA TYR A 40 -12.53 2.37 4.34
C TYR A 40 -13.07 3.69 4.90
N PHE A 41 -12.67 4.06 6.10
CA PHE A 41 -12.88 5.38 6.70
C PHE A 41 -14.35 5.90 6.74
N ASN A 42 -15.09 5.55 7.76
CA ASN A 42 -16.24 6.29 8.24
C ASN A 42 -15.82 7.05 9.51
N GLY A 43 -15.36 8.28 9.37
CA GLY A 43 -14.95 9.11 10.53
C GLY A 43 -16.00 10.18 10.86
N PRO A 44 -16.15 10.55 12.13
CA PRO A 44 -16.95 11.69 12.52
C PRO A 44 -16.10 12.96 12.37
N ALA A 45 -16.16 13.68 11.28
CA ALA A 45 -15.48 14.96 11.18
C ALA A 45 -16.50 16.09 11.07
N GLN A 46 -16.23 17.21 11.72
CA GLN A 46 -16.74 18.50 11.30
C GLN A 46 -16.01 18.85 9.99
N LEU A 47 -16.49 18.28 8.87
CA LEU A 47 -15.82 18.28 7.58
C LEU A 47 -16.00 19.56 6.79
N ASP A 48 -16.76 20.53 7.30
CA ASP A 48 -17.18 21.73 6.57
C ASP A 48 -16.09 22.82 6.48
N GLU A 49 -14.93 22.59 7.11
CA GLU A 49 -13.87 23.59 7.22
C GLU A 49 -12.57 23.20 6.48
N VAL A 50 -12.57 22.16 5.66
CA VAL A 50 -11.39 21.73 4.88
C VAL A 50 -11.60 22.07 3.41
N THR A 51 -10.67 22.83 2.83
CA THR A 51 -10.66 23.10 1.38
C THR A 51 -9.95 21.98 0.65
N VAL A 52 -10.46 21.59 -0.53
CA VAL A 52 -9.86 20.53 -1.36
C VAL A 52 -9.67 21.06 -2.77
N GLN A 53 -8.45 20.92 -3.29
CA GLN A 53 -8.12 21.28 -4.66
C GLN A 53 -7.37 20.16 -5.36
N ARG A 54 -7.82 19.79 -6.57
CA ARG A 54 -7.17 18.78 -7.40
C ARG A 54 -6.10 19.39 -8.28
N PHE A 55 -4.97 18.67 -8.38
CA PHE A 55 -3.84 18.97 -9.24
C PHE A 55 -3.52 17.74 -10.10
N GLU A 56 -3.35 17.94 -11.41
CA GLU A 56 -2.71 16.95 -12.27
C GLU A 56 -1.19 17.07 -12.10
N TYR A 57 -0.50 15.97 -11.87
CA TYR A 57 0.96 15.98 -11.81
C TYR A 57 1.57 15.54 -13.16
N PRO A 58 2.69 16.16 -13.58
CA PRO A 58 3.35 15.80 -14.83
C PRO A 58 4.01 14.42 -14.72
N THR A 59 3.99 13.65 -15.83
CA THR A 59 4.73 12.38 -15.94
C THR A 59 6.07 12.64 -16.62
N ARG A 60 7.17 12.10 -16.06
CA ARG A 60 8.50 12.19 -16.67
C ARG A 60 8.64 11.31 -17.90
N GLU A 61 7.89 10.22 -17.95
CA GLU A 61 7.91 9.27 -19.05
C GLU A 61 6.49 8.81 -19.42
N GLY A 62 6.21 8.81 -20.73
CA GLY A 62 4.91 8.41 -21.29
C GLY A 62 3.87 9.53 -21.25
N GLU A 63 2.71 9.25 -21.81
CA GLU A 63 1.58 10.19 -21.79
C GLU A 63 0.90 10.13 -20.42
N PRO A 64 0.54 11.27 -19.83
CA PRO A 64 -0.23 11.30 -18.60
C PRO A 64 -1.66 10.76 -18.81
N ASP A 65 -2.20 10.17 -17.78
CA ASP A 65 -3.60 9.77 -17.70
C ASP A 65 -4.35 10.73 -16.76
N PRO A 66 -5.16 11.67 -17.27
CA PRO A 66 -5.82 12.67 -16.44
C PRO A 66 -6.84 12.06 -15.46
N GLU A 67 -7.22 10.81 -15.65
CA GLU A 67 -8.10 10.08 -14.72
C GLU A 67 -7.34 9.48 -13.54
N GLN A 68 -5.99 9.37 -13.61
CA GLN A 68 -5.19 8.71 -12.59
C GLN A 68 -3.86 9.43 -12.25
N ASN A 69 -3.40 10.41 -13.04
CA ASN A 69 -2.22 11.20 -12.71
C ASN A 69 -2.61 12.52 -12.05
N TRP A 70 -3.20 12.44 -10.87
CA TRP A 70 -3.64 13.59 -10.08
C TRP A 70 -3.45 13.36 -8.58
N ALA A 71 -3.52 14.45 -7.84
CA ALA A 71 -3.60 14.42 -6.38
C ALA A 71 -4.56 15.52 -5.88
N ASP A 72 -5.22 15.25 -4.76
CA ASP A 72 -6.03 16.23 -4.07
C ASP A 72 -5.24 16.81 -2.89
N LEU A 73 -5.13 18.15 -2.87
CA LEU A 73 -4.56 18.90 -1.75
C LEU A 73 -5.68 19.35 -0.82
N TYR A 74 -5.61 18.91 0.43
CA TYR A 74 -6.51 19.29 1.51
C TYR A 74 -5.80 20.28 2.41
N LEU A 75 -6.43 21.42 2.67
CA LEU A 75 -5.90 22.45 3.56
C LEU A 75 -6.93 22.74 4.66
N PRO A 76 -6.49 22.97 5.91
CA PRO A 76 -7.35 23.47 6.96
C PRO A 76 -7.96 24.80 6.56
N ALA A 77 -9.11 25.14 7.15
CA ALA A 77 -9.73 26.43 6.93
C ALA A 77 -9.01 27.52 7.72
N GLY A 78 -8.85 28.68 7.10
CA GLY A 78 -8.26 29.85 7.74
C GLY A 78 -7.12 30.46 6.93
N GLU A 79 -6.54 31.51 7.48
CA GLU A 79 -5.29 32.08 6.99
C GLU A 79 -4.15 31.51 7.84
N GLU A 80 -3.24 30.80 7.18
CA GLU A 80 -2.08 30.19 7.83
C GLU A 80 -0.82 31.01 7.55
N GLU A 81 0.10 31.00 8.51
CA GLU A 81 1.41 31.65 8.34
C GLU A 81 2.29 30.85 7.36
N VAL A 82 3.31 31.50 6.81
CA VAL A 82 4.30 30.83 5.97
C VAL A 82 5.03 29.76 6.78
N ASP A 83 5.24 28.58 6.17
CA ASP A 83 5.92 27.42 6.78
C ASP A 83 5.26 26.93 8.10
N SER A 84 3.92 27.02 8.20
CA SER A 84 3.20 26.66 9.42
C SER A 84 2.45 25.34 9.38
N LEU A 85 2.18 24.82 8.17
CA LEU A 85 1.42 23.58 7.97
C LEU A 85 2.36 22.41 7.65
N PRO A 86 2.55 21.44 8.55
CA PRO A 86 3.26 20.21 8.23
C PRO A 86 2.50 19.42 7.14
N LEU A 87 3.25 18.79 6.22
CA LEU A 87 2.69 18.09 5.07
C LEU A 87 2.56 16.58 5.33
N ALA A 88 1.35 16.03 5.11
CA ALA A 88 1.16 14.58 4.96
C ALA A 88 0.94 14.24 3.48
N VAL A 89 1.79 13.40 2.90
CA VAL A 89 1.58 12.82 1.58
C VAL A 89 0.97 11.44 1.74
N LEU A 90 -0.24 11.23 1.23
CA LEU A 90 -0.97 9.97 1.38
C LEU A 90 -0.88 9.13 0.10
N ILE A 91 -0.56 7.84 0.27
CA ILE A 91 -0.54 6.83 -0.81
C ILE A 91 -1.50 5.71 -0.47
N HIS A 92 -2.61 5.65 -1.20
CA HIS A 92 -3.68 4.69 -0.92
C HIS A 92 -3.27 3.24 -1.18
N GLY A 93 -4.00 2.30 -0.56
CA GLY A 93 -3.87 0.88 -0.76
C GLY A 93 -4.66 0.36 -1.97
N GLY A 94 -5.13 -0.90 -1.87
CA GLY A 94 -5.96 -1.54 -2.91
C GLY A 94 -5.23 -2.58 -3.74
N ALA A 95 -4.16 -3.19 -3.19
CA ALA A 95 -3.44 -4.29 -3.84
C ALA A 95 -2.88 -3.93 -5.23
N TRP A 96 -2.56 -2.66 -5.47
CA TRP A 96 -2.15 -2.08 -6.77
C TRP A 96 -3.18 -2.31 -7.89
N LYS A 97 -4.47 -2.58 -7.56
CA LYS A 97 -5.53 -2.89 -8.52
C LYS A 97 -6.46 -1.70 -8.74
N SER A 98 -7.21 -1.75 -9.87
CA SER A 98 -8.04 -0.64 -10.34
C SER A 98 -9.30 -0.35 -9.53
N GLU A 99 -9.72 -1.26 -8.64
CA GLU A 99 -10.99 -1.13 -7.92
C GLU A 99 -10.97 -0.13 -6.76
N ILE A 100 -9.77 0.26 -6.29
CA ILE A 100 -9.59 1.15 -5.13
C ILE A 100 -8.67 2.30 -5.53
N GLY A 101 -9.07 3.53 -5.28
CA GLY A 101 -8.34 4.75 -5.60
C GLY A 101 -8.16 5.68 -4.40
N ALA A 102 -7.62 6.87 -4.65
CA ALA A 102 -7.31 7.88 -3.65
C ALA A 102 -8.56 8.40 -2.89
N ASP A 103 -9.73 8.30 -3.50
CA ASP A 103 -11.01 8.65 -2.88
C ASP A 103 -11.30 7.85 -1.59
N THR A 104 -10.73 6.64 -1.47
CA THR A 104 -10.83 5.85 -0.25
C THR A 104 -10.12 6.49 0.94
N PHE A 105 -9.19 7.40 0.70
CA PHE A 105 -8.44 8.14 1.73
C PHE A 105 -9.00 9.54 2.02
N ASP A 106 -10.07 10.00 1.33
CA ASP A 106 -10.70 11.29 1.61
C ASP A 106 -11.05 11.48 3.10
N PRO A 107 -11.66 10.52 3.82
CA PRO A 107 -11.93 10.69 5.24
C PRO A 107 -10.65 10.84 6.10
N LEU A 108 -9.59 10.09 5.81
CA LEU A 108 -8.31 10.22 6.52
C LEU A 108 -7.65 11.57 6.22
N ALA A 109 -7.68 12.00 4.95
CA ALA A 109 -7.11 13.27 4.52
C ALA A 109 -7.80 14.45 5.22
N ARG A 110 -9.14 14.42 5.29
CA ARG A 110 -9.91 15.45 6.02
C ARG A 110 -9.65 15.45 7.51
N GLU A 111 -9.54 14.29 8.13
CA GLU A 111 -9.21 14.19 9.56
C GLU A 111 -7.83 14.79 9.86
N LEU A 112 -6.81 14.50 9.06
CA LEU A 112 -5.47 15.07 9.21
C LEU A 112 -5.49 16.59 8.95
N ALA A 113 -6.21 17.04 7.92
CA ALA A 113 -6.34 18.47 7.63
C ALA A 113 -7.09 19.21 8.74
N SER A 114 -8.13 18.62 9.34
CA SER A 114 -8.83 19.20 10.49
C SER A 114 -7.96 19.32 11.75
N ARG A 115 -6.82 18.60 11.77
CA ARG A 115 -5.81 18.68 12.84
C ARG A 115 -4.64 19.62 12.52
N GLY A 116 -4.76 20.44 11.46
CA GLY A 116 -3.79 21.47 11.12
C GLY A 116 -2.65 21.00 10.21
N MET A 117 -2.84 19.91 9.44
CA MET A 117 -1.87 19.48 8.44
C MET A 117 -2.32 19.89 7.03
N ALA A 118 -1.40 20.21 6.14
CA ALA A 118 -1.65 20.10 4.71
C ALA A 118 -1.60 18.62 4.32
N VAL A 119 -2.52 18.15 3.46
CA VAL A 119 -2.55 16.75 3.05
C VAL A 119 -2.57 16.65 1.53
N TYR A 120 -1.59 15.98 0.96
CA TYR A 120 -1.48 15.72 -0.48
C TYR A 120 -1.77 14.24 -0.74
N ASN A 121 -3.02 13.93 -1.17
CA ASN A 121 -3.53 12.57 -1.37
C ASN A 121 -3.38 12.19 -2.84
N ILE A 122 -2.41 11.33 -3.17
CA ILE A 122 -2.05 11.00 -4.54
C ILE A 122 -2.86 9.83 -5.09
N GLU A 123 -3.25 9.94 -6.37
CA GLU A 123 -3.76 8.86 -7.21
C GLU A 123 -2.66 8.39 -8.16
N TYR A 124 -2.71 7.17 -8.63
CA TYR A 124 -1.72 6.58 -9.54
C TYR A 124 -2.35 5.47 -10.39
N ARG A 125 -1.80 5.20 -11.58
CA ARG A 125 -2.26 4.10 -12.44
C ARG A 125 -1.99 2.74 -11.80
N ARG A 126 -3.02 1.91 -11.81
CA ARG A 126 -3.04 0.60 -11.14
C ARG A 126 -3.13 -0.54 -12.14
N VAL A 127 -2.77 -1.75 -11.73
CA VAL A 127 -2.98 -2.97 -12.51
C VAL A 127 -4.46 -3.09 -12.90
N GLY A 128 -4.72 -3.26 -14.20
CA GLY A 128 -6.07 -3.28 -14.76
C GLY A 128 -6.54 -1.92 -15.31
N SER A 129 -5.85 -0.82 -15.00
CA SER A 129 -6.14 0.52 -15.53
C SER A 129 -4.87 1.25 -15.99
N GLY A 130 -4.02 0.56 -16.74
CA GLY A 130 -2.80 1.14 -17.32
C GLY A 130 -1.55 1.07 -16.46
N GLY A 131 -1.68 0.68 -15.19
CA GLY A 131 -0.57 0.53 -14.24
C GLY A 131 0.04 -0.87 -14.20
N GLY A 132 0.75 -1.15 -13.11
CA GLY A 132 1.66 -2.25 -12.95
C GLY A 132 3.10 -1.81 -13.26
N TRP A 133 4.02 -2.77 -13.38
CA TRP A 133 5.42 -2.46 -13.68
C TRP A 133 5.62 -1.91 -15.10
N PRO A 134 6.39 -0.84 -15.32
CA PRO A 134 6.95 0.07 -14.30
C PRO A 134 6.03 1.26 -13.96
N THR A 135 4.87 1.35 -14.61
CA THR A 135 4.01 2.54 -14.67
C THR A 135 3.54 3.00 -13.28
N THR A 136 3.04 2.08 -12.44
CA THR A 136 2.61 2.41 -11.07
C THR A 136 3.74 3.09 -10.27
N PHE A 137 4.95 2.57 -10.36
CA PHE A 137 6.11 3.12 -9.64
C PHE A 137 6.55 4.48 -10.20
N ARG A 138 6.48 4.67 -11.53
CA ARG A 138 6.74 5.96 -12.17
C ARG A 138 5.75 7.01 -11.74
N ASP A 139 4.46 6.68 -11.75
CA ASP A 139 3.40 7.60 -11.35
C ASP A 139 3.56 8.06 -9.90
N VAL A 140 3.81 7.12 -8.98
CA VAL A 140 4.07 7.46 -7.58
C VAL A 140 5.34 8.31 -7.42
N ALA A 141 6.40 8.01 -8.18
CA ALA A 141 7.62 8.82 -8.18
C ALA A 141 7.36 10.25 -8.68
N ASP A 142 6.57 10.39 -9.75
CA ASP A 142 6.24 11.69 -10.35
C ASP A 142 5.28 12.49 -9.45
N ALA A 143 4.31 11.84 -8.80
CA ALA A 143 3.43 12.46 -7.82
C ALA A 143 4.18 12.96 -6.58
N LEU A 144 5.15 12.17 -6.07
CA LEU A 144 6.03 12.60 -4.98
C LEU A 144 6.90 13.79 -5.40
N ASP A 145 7.46 13.77 -6.61
CA ASP A 145 8.29 14.87 -7.10
C ASP A 145 7.51 16.16 -7.36
N HIS A 146 6.19 16.07 -7.57
CA HIS A 146 5.30 17.24 -7.70
C HIS A 146 5.08 17.98 -6.38
N VAL A 147 5.40 17.36 -5.24
CA VAL A 147 5.35 18.02 -3.91
C VAL A 147 6.17 19.32 -3.89
N VAL A 148 7.30 19.37 -4.60
CA VAL A 148 8.12 20.60 -4.70
C VAL A 148 7.35 21.74 -5.36
N GLU A 149 6.54 21.44 -6.36
CA GLU A 149 5.70 22.45 -7.05
C GLU A 149 4.50 22.88 -6.18
N ILE A 150 3.98 21.95 -5.36
CA ILE A 150 2.92 22.29 -4.39
C ILE A 150 3.45 23.21 -3.30
N ASP A 151 4.64 22.95 -2.76
CA ASP A 151 5.32 23.80 -1.78
C ASP A 151 5.55 25.22 -2.32
N ASP A 152 6.07 25.33 -3.55
CA ASP A 152 6.24 26.62 -4.23
C ASP A 152 4.92 27.40 -4.41
N MET A 153 3.78 26.73 -4.63
CA MET A 153 2.47 27.34 -4.82
C MET A 153 1.77 27.71 -3.51
N TYR A 154 2.07 27.00 -2.44
CA TYR A 154 1.42 27.12 -1.13
C TYR A 154 2.45 27.39 -0.03
N PRO A 155 2.94 28.63 0.11
CA PRO A 155 4.03 28.95 1.02
C PRO A 155 3.71 28.75 2.51
N GLN A 156 2.47 28.45 2.88
CA GLN A 156 2.10 28.05 4.24
C GLN A 156 2.45 26.59 4.54
N ILE A 157 2.71 25.74 3.53
CA ILE A 157 3.14 24.37 3.71
C ILE A 157 4.62 24.35 4.11
N THR A 158 5.01 23.46 5.00
CA THR A 158 6.41 23.14 5.28
C THR A 158 6.70 21.70 4.89
N VAL A 159 7.74 21.51 4.07
CA VAL A 159 8.25 20.19 3.69
C VAL A 159 9.40 19.72 4.58
N ASP A 160 9.82 20.55 5.56
CA ASP A 160 10.79 20.15 6.59
C ASP A 160 10.15 19.21 7.62
N ASP A 161 8.84 19.37 7.85
CA ASP A 161 8.01 18.55 8.76
C ASP A 161 7.02 17.67 7.97
N GLU A 162 7.43 17.15 6.82
CA GLU A 162 6.60 16.26 6.02
C GLU A 162 6.63 14.80 6.53
N VAL A 163 5.55 14.10 6.27
CA VAL A 163 5.47 12.64 6.46
C VAL A 163 4.81 11.98 5.25
N VAL A 164 5.44 10.95 4.70
CA VAL A 164 4.78 10.13 3.68
C VAL A 164 4.11 8.95 4.36
N VAL A 165 2.80 8.81 4.13
CA VAL A 165 1.96 7.79 4.77
C VAL A 165 1.38 6.88 3.70
N GLY A 166 1.49 5.59 3.88
CA GLY A 166 0.84 4.63 2.97
C GLY A 166 0.17 3.49 3.71
N HIS A 167 -0.89 2.95 3.12
CA HIS A 167 -1.57 1.76 3.61
C HIS A 167 -1.45 0.60 2.63
N SER A 168 -1.21 -0.62 3.12
CA SER A 168 -1.18 -1.83 2.30
C SER A 168 -0.21 -1.70 1.11
N ALA A 169 -0.68 -1.80 -0.14
CA ALA A 169 0.10 -1.52 -1.35
C ALA A 169 0.76 -0.13 -1.31
N GLY A 170 0.03 0.89 -0.86
CA GLY A 170 0.56 2.24 -0.69
C GLY A 170 1.66 2.34 0.35
N ALA A 171 1.65 1.49 1.38
CA ALA A 171 2.72 1.45 2.38
C ALA A 171 4.05 0.94 1.80
N GLN A 172 3.98 -0.05 0.91
CA GLN A 172 5.16 -0.50 0.16
C GLN A 172 5.70 0.64 -0.73
N LEU A 173 4.79 1.35 -1.44
CA LEU A 173 5.14 2.48 -2.29
C LEU A 173 5.69 3.67 -1.49
N ALA A 174 5.15 3.95 -0.30
CA ALA A 174 5.63 5.01 0.59
C ALA A 174 7.06 4.76 1.09
N VAL A 175 7.33 3.55 1.60
CA VAL A 175 8.68 3.20 2.07
C VAL A 175 9.67 3.16 0.91
N TRP A 176 9.29 2.59 -0.24
CA TRP A 176 10.12 2.68 -1.46
C TRP A 176 10.37 4.14 -1.88
N GLY A 177 9.35 4.99 -1.81
CA GLY A 177 9.47 6.43 -2.10
C GLY A 177 10.58 7.10 -1.31
N GLY A 178 10.73 6.74 -0.03
CA GLY A 178 11.81 7.22 0.85
C GLY A 178 13.22 6.71 0.48
N THR A 179 13.32 5.67 -0.34
CA THR A 179 14.61 5.05 -0.72
C THR A 179 15.10 5.42 -2.12
N ARG A 180 14.30 6.14 -2.90
CA ARG A 180 14.55 6.46 -4.32
C ARG A 180 15.89 7.15 -4.60
N HIS A 181 16.43 7.87 -3.63
CA HIS A 181 17.72 8.54 -3.74
C HIS A 181 18.92 7.57 -3.71
N LEU A 182 18.70 6.30 -3.36
CA LEU A 182 19.71 5.23 -3.36
C LEU A 182 19.77 4.48 -4.69
N LEU A 183 18.79 4.68 -5.58
CA LEU A 183 18.67 3.99 -6.85
C LEU A 183 19.69 4.50 -7.87
N ASP A 184 20.17 3.61 -8.76
CA ASP A 184 20.99 3.99 -9.89
C ASP A 184 20.20 4.84 -10.90
N ASP A 185 20.87 5.70 -11.65
CA ASP A 185 20.26 6.73 -12.52
C ASP A 185 19.27 6.21 -13.56
N ASP A 186 19.39 4.95 -13.96
CA ASP A 186 18.54 4.26 -14.95
C ASP A 186 17.43 3.40 -14.31
N GLU A 187 17.37 3.35 -12.98
CA GLU A 187 16.35 2.61 -12.24
C GLU A 187 15.05 3.41 -12.12
N VAL A 188 13.93 2.68 -11.99
CA VAL A 188 12.60 3.29 -11.93
C VAL A 188 12.45 4.19 -10.70
N GLY A 189 12.06 5.45 -10.91
CA GLY A 189 11.87 6.42 -9.83
C GLY A 189 13.14 7.05 -9.28
N SER A 190 14.33 6.75 -9.85
CA SER A 190 15.60 7.37 -9.47
C SER A 190 15.61 8.90 -9.64
N ARG A 191 16.63 9.56 -9.09
CA ARG A 191 16.82 11.02 -9.14
C ARG A 191 15.60 11.81 -8.65
N PRO A 192 15.14 11.56 -7.41
CA PRO A 192 13.99 12.26 -6.85
C PRO A 192 14.24 13.77 -6.76
N LYS A 193 13.22 14.59 -7.10
CA LYS A 193 13.19 16.02 -6.77
C LYS A 193 12.78 16.23 -5.30
N PHE A 194 11.79 15.47 -4.86
CA PHE A 194 11.35 15.41 -3.47
C PHE A 194 11.87 14.14 -2.81
N ARG A 195 12.47 14.30 -1.64
CA ARG A 195 12.99 13.20 -0.85
C ARG A 195 12.26 13.14 0.49
N PRO A 196 11.39 12.13 0.69
CA PRO A 196 10.76 11.91 1.98
C PRO A 196 11.80 11.81 3.11
N THR A 197 11.62 12.57 4.18
CA THR A 197 12.51 12.55 5.36
C THR A 197 12.02 11.56 6.41
N ARG A 198 10.74 11.19 6.41
CA ARG A 198 10.13 10.22 7.33
C ARG A 198 8.93 9.52 6.70
N VAL A 199 8.67 8.28 7.13
CA VAL A 199 7.58 7.47 6.56
C VAL A 199 6.77 6.77 7.66
N VAL A 200 5.44 6.79 7.52
CA VAL A 200 4.51 5.94 8.26
C VAL A 200 3.94 4.88 7.32
N SER A 201 4.30 3.63 7.56
CA SER A 201 3.79 2.47 6.84
C SER A 201 2.66 1.82 7.64
N ILE A 202 1.47 1.69 7.07
CA ILE A 202 0.32 1.05 7.71
C ILE A 202 0.02 -0.26 6.98
N ALA A 203 0.17 -1.40 7.68
CA ALA A 203 -0.13 -2.74 7.17
C ALA A 203 0.56 -3.09 5.83
N GLY A 204 1.81 -2.64 5.62
CA GLY A 204 2.53 -2.77 4.36
C GLY A 204 3.22 -4.11 4.15
N PRO A 205 3.25 -4.64 2.90
CA PRO A 205 4.09 -5.77 2.49
C PRO A 205 5.54 -5.29 2.26
N LEU A 206 6.25 -4.98 3.34
CA LEU A 206 7.57 -4.33 3.32
C LEU A 206 8.75 -5.27 3.00
N ASP A 207 8.50 -6.58 2.89
CA ASP A 207 9.40 -7.60 2.33
C ASP A 207 8.67 -8.26 1.16
N ALA A 208 8.82 -7.67 -0.03
CA ALA A 208 8.09 -8.08 -1.23
C ALA A 208 8.43 -9.51 -1.67
N VAL A 209 9.68 -9.93 -1.49
CA VAL A 209 10.12 -11.30 -1.79
C VAL A 209 9.46 -12.27 -0.82
N TYR A 210 9.42 -11.96 0.48
CA TYR A 210 8.74 -12.77 1.48
C TYR A 210 7.23 -12.86 1.17
N ALA A 211 6.57 -11.73 0.86
CA ALA A 211 5.15 -11.71 0.51
C ALA A 211 4.85 -12.61 -0.70
N ALA A 212 5.62 -12.49 -1.78
CA ALA A 212 5.47 -13.31 -2.98
C ALA A 212 5.67 -14.81 -2.69
N HIS A 213 6.68 -15.19 -1.91
CA HIS A 213 6.94 -16.58 -1.53
C HIS A 213 5.87 -17.16 -0.60
N ASN A 214 5.10 -16.32 0.10
CA ASN A 214 4.00 -16.72 0.96
C ASN A 214 2.62 -16.56 0.31
N GLY A 215 2.58 -16.46 -1.03
CA GLY A 215 1.36 -16.56 -1.82
C GLY A 215 0.66 -15.22 -2.08
N ASP A 216 1.34 -14.10 -1.93
CA ASP A 216 0.78 -12.80 -2.33
C ASP A 216 0.97 -12.57 -3.85
N ASP A 217 0.04 -13.13 -4.64
CA ASP A 217 0.03 -12.97 -6.09
C ASP A 217 -0.23 -11.52 -6.55
N ARG A 218 -0.72 -10.64 -5.65
CA ARG A 218 -1.00 -9.23 -5.95
C ARG A 218 0.30 -8.48 -6.20
N ILE A 219 1.30 -8.67 -5.33
CA ILE A 219 2.62 -8.03 -5.50
C ILE A 219 3.36 -8.61 -6.71
N VAL A 220 3.23 -9.93 -6.96
CA VAL A 220 3.77 -10.57 -8.16
C VAL A 220 3.20 -9.94 -9.43
N THR A 221 1.88 -9.70 -9.46
CA THR A 221 1.21 -9.04 -10.58
C THR A 221 1.65 -7.59 -10.74
N ALA A 222 1.76 -6.83 -9.63
CA ALA A 222 2.16 -5.43 -9.65
C ALA A 222 3.61 -5.23 -10.13
N ILE A 223 4.53 -6.11 -9.72
CA ILE A 223 5.94 -6.10 -10.14
C ILE A 223 6.13 -6.77 -11.52
N GLY A 224 5.11 -7.51 -11.98
CA GLY A 224 5.07 -8.13 -13.31
C GLY A 224 5.90 -9.40 -13.45
N GLY A 225 5.99 -10.20 -12.37
CA GLY A 225 6.63 -11.51 -12.31
C GLY A 225 7.05 -11.87 -10.89
N THR A 226 7.38 -13.14 -10.68
CA THR A 226 7.89 -13.66 -9.42
C THR A 226 9.31 -13.16 -9.13
N PRO A 227 9.81 -13.24 -7.89
CA PRO A 227 11.20 -12.88 -7.56
C PRO A 227 12.25 -13.64 -8.37
N SER A 228 11.94 -14.88 -8.79
CA SER A 228 12.85 -15.68 -9.62
C SER A 228 12.82 -15.30 -11.11
N GLU A 229 11.71 -14.76 -11.61
CA GLU A 229 11.56 -14.36 -13.00
C GLU A 229 12.09 -12.94 -13.25
N VAL A 230 11.90 -12.04 -12.30
CA VAL A 230 12.26 -10.61 -12.44
C VAL A 230 13.03 -10.09 -11.21
N PRO A 231 14.15 -10.73 -10.78
CA PRO A 231 14.85 -10.41 -9.55
C PRO A 231 15.30 -8.95 -9.46
N GLU A 232 15.72 -8.35 -10.57
CA GLU A 232 16.19 -6.96 -10.61
C GLU A 232 15.06 -5.96 -10.31
N ARG A 233 13.80 -6.29 -10.66
CA ARG A 233 12.66 -5.43 -10.30
C ARG A 233 12.41 -5.43 -8.80
N TYR A 234 12.47 -6.60 -8.15
CA TYR A 234 12.38 -6.69 -6.68
C TYR A 234 13.52 -5.93 -6.01
N LYS A 235 14.73 -6.05 -6.53
CA LYS A 235 15.88 -5.31 -6.01
C LYS A 235 15.66 -3.79 -6.05
N MET A 236 14.98 -3.26 -7.06
CA MET A 236 14.69 -1.83 -7.17
C MET A 236 13.58 -1.35 -6.22
N VAL A 237 12.54 -2.19 -5.96
CA VAL A 237 11.30 -1.70 -5.31
C VAL A 237 10.94 -2.40 -4.01
N ASP A 238 11.66 -3.41 -3.60
CA ASP A 238 11.43 -4.10 -2.34
C ASP A 238 12.04 -3.30 -1.17
N PRO A 239 11.22 -2.78 -0.24
CA PRO A 239 11.70 -1.96 0.87
C PRO A 239 12.81 -2.61 1.70
N VAL A 240 12.72 -3.92 1.96
CA VAL A 240 13.74 -4.62 2.77
C VAL A 240 15.10 -4.71 2.07
N GLN A 241 15.15 -4.58 0.75
CA GLN A 241 16.38 -4.59 -0.05
C GLN A 241 16.95 -3.18 -0.27
N ASN A 242 16.15 -2.15 -0.02
CA ASN A 242 16.49 -0.74 -0.22
C ASN A 242 16.26 0.03 1.09
N ILE A 243 17.16 -0.08 2.04
CA ILE A 243 17.03 0.60 3.33
C ILE A 243 17.79 1.91 3.29
N ALA A 244 17.07 3.02 3.40
CA ALA A 244 17.61 4.35 3.62
C ALA A 244 17.80 4.55 5.13
N ALA A 245 19.07 4.52 5.59
CA ALA A 245 19.37 4.61 7.02
C ALA A 245 19.02 5.98 7.61
N ASP A 246 18.92 7.00 6.79
CA ASP A 246 18.60 8.39 7.14
C ASP A 246 17.12 8.76 6.91
N THR A 247 16.26 7.78 6.59
CA THR A 247 14.81 7.96 6.47
C THR A 247 14.12 7.06 7.52
N PRO A 248 13.79 7.59 8.70
CA PRO A 248 13.11 6.81 9.74
C PRO A 248 11.73 6.33 9.29
N VAL A 249 11.39 5.09 9.69
CA VAL A 249 10.12 4.45 9.34
C VAL A 249 9.38 3.96 10.58
N VAL A 250 8.15 4.43 10.77
CA VAL A 250 7.23 3.87 11.76
C VAL A 250 6.25 2.92 11.05
N ALA A 251 6.37 1.63 11.33
CA ALA A 251 5.50 0.60 10.79
C ALA A 251 4.36 0.28 11.78
N LEU A 252 3.15 0.76 11.46
CA LEU A 252 1.91 0.38 12.14
C LEU A 252 1.37 -0.90 11.51
N HIS A 253 0.98 -1.89 12.32
CA HIS A 253 0.39 -3.12 11.78
C HIS A 253 -0.66 -3.70 12.72
N GLY A 254 -1.81 -4.10 12.18
CA GLY A 254 -2.85 -4.76 12.96
C GLY A 254 -2.40 -6.15 13.43
N SER A 255 -2.62 -6.45 14.73
CA SER A 255 -2.19 -7.75 15.28
C SER A 255 -2.97 -8.95 14.73
N LYS A 256 -4.15 -8.70 14.14
CA LYS A 256 -5.02 -9.70 13.51
C LYS A 256 -5.05 -9.62 11.98
N ASP A 257 -4.11 -8.90 11.37
CA ASP A 257 -4.04 -8.80 9.91
C ASP A 257 -3.72 -10.17 9.28
N THR A 258 -4.68 -10.68 8.48
CA THR A 258 -4.58 -11.94 7.73
C THR A 258 -4.40 -11.70 6.23
N VAL A 259 -4.48 -10.46 5.77
CA VAL A 259 -4.30 -10.06 4.35
C VAL A 259 -2.83 -9.82 4.04
N VAL A 260 -2.18 -9.02 4.88
CA VAL A 260 -0.73 -8.82 4.87
C VAL A 260 -0.20 -9.21 6.25
N SER A 261 0.59 -10.28 6.33
CA SER A 261 1.11 -10.75 7.61
C SER A 261 1.96 -9.66 8.29
N PRO A 262 1.74 -9.40 9.62
CA PRO A 262 2.58 -8.48 10.40
C PRO A 262 4.08 -8.84 10.39
N GLU A 263 4.40 -10.04 9.97
CA GLU A 263 5.78 -10.48 9.77
C GLU A 263 6.50 -9.62 8.72
N ASN A 264 5.79 -9.10 7.69
CA ASN A 264 6.37 -8.17 6.71
C ASN A 264 6.99 -6.94 7.40
N SER A 265 6.22 -6.26 8.25
CA SER A 265 6.71 -5.10 8.99
C SER A 265 7.81 -5.46 9.99
N ARG A 266 7.70 -6.63 10.66
CA ARG A 266 8.75 -7.09 11.59
C ARG A 266 10.07 -7.35 10.89
N ARG A 267 10.05 -7.99 9.73
CA ARG A 267 11.24 -8.28 8.93
C ARG A 267 11.91 -6.99 8.45
N TYR A 268 11.12 -6.05 7.92
CA TYR A 268 11.63 -4.74 7.50
C TYR A 268 12.29 -3.98 8.67
N VAL A 269 11.59 -3.84 9.80
CA VAL A 269 12.11 -3.11 10.97
C VAL A 269 13.39 -3.74 11.50
N ASN A 270 13.48 -5.06 11.54
CA ASN A 270 14.69 -5.76 11.93
C ASN A 270 15.85 -5.51 10.94
N ALA A 271 15.58 -5.57 9.64
CA ALA A 271 16.59 -5.31 8.60
C ALA A 271 17.06 -3.85 8.63
N ALA A 272 16.14 -2.89 8.77
CA ALA A 272 16.47 -1.47 8.87
C ALA A 272 17.41 -1.19 10.06
N ARG A 273 17.08 -1.72 11.24
CA ARG A 273 17.94 -1.58 12.43
C ARG A 273 19.31 -2.23 12.26
N LEU A 274 19.38 -3.38 11.61
CA LEU A 274 20.66 -4.05 11.31
C LEU A 274 21.51 -3.25 10.31
N ALA A 275 20.89 -2.52 9.41
CA ALA A 275 21.55 -1.61 8.47
C ALA A 275 21.94 -0.25 9.10
N GLY A 276 21.63 -0.04 10.38
CA GLY A 276 21.92 1.21 11.09
C GLY A 276 20.87 2.31 10.88
N GLY A 277 19.72 1.98 10.29
CA GLY A 277 18.60 2.88 10.10
C GLY A 277 17.63 2.87 11.28
N ASP A 278 16.86 3.91 11.39
CA ASP A 278 15.84 4.09 12.41
C ASP A 278 14.49 3.52 11.94
N ALA A 279 14.00 2.48 12.63
CA ALA A 279 12.70 1.91 12.35
C ALA A 279 12.00 1.40 13.62
N LYS A 280 10.67 1.58 13.70
CA LYS A 280 9.84 1.15 14.83
C LYS A 280 8.64 0.36 14.34
N LEU A 281 8.39 -0.80 14.95
CA LEU A 281 7.15 -1.55 14.76
C LEU A 281 6.17 -1.21 15.89
N VAL A 282 4.96 -0.79 15.52
CA VAL A 282 3.84 -0.59 16.43
C VAL A 282 2.74 -1.58 16.04
N LEU A 283 2.58 -2.65 16.81
CA LEU A 283 1.45 -3.55 16.66
C LEU A 283 0.22 -2.91 17.33
N VAL A 284 -0.85 -2.76 16.54
CA VAL A 284 -2.14 -2.26 17.03
C VAL A 284 -3.01 -3.48 17.35
N ASP A 285 -3.20 -3.68 18.66
CA ASP A 285 -3.89 -4.88 19.13
C ASP A 285 -5.36 -4.90 18.72
N GLY A 286 -5.80 -6.08 18.25
CA GLY A 286 -7.17 -6.30 17.84
C GLY A 286 -7.52 -5.87 16.41
N GLU A 287 -6.69 -5.03 15.77
CA GLU A 287 -6.93 -4.55 14.40
C GLU A 287 -6.54 -5.57 13.34
N ASP A 288 -7.32 -5.60 12.28
CA ASP A 288 -7.04 -6.32 11.04
C ASP A 288 -6.53 -5.36 9.94
N HIS A 289 -6.47 -5.85 8.69
CA HIS A 289 -5.93 -5.10 7.55
C HIS A 289 -6.69 -3.82 7.22
N VAL A 290 -8.01 -3.82 7.39
CA VAL A 290 -8.90 -2.72 7.02
C VAL A 290 -9.30 -1.91 8.24
N SER A 291 -9.59 -2.57 9.36
CA SER A 291 -10.04 -1.89 10.58
C SER A 291 -8.99 -0.90 11.11
N ILE A 292 -7.70 -1.18 10.90
CA ILE A 292 -6.60 -0.31 11.36
C ILE A 292 -6.67 1.12 10.78
N VAL A 293 -7.30 1.27 9.62
CA VAL A 293 -7.49 2.58 8.96
C VAL A 293 -8.95 3.05 8.96
N SER A 294 -9.85 2.31 9.60
CA SER A 294 -11.27 2.66 9.69
C SER A 294 -11.52 3.67 10.79
N GLY A 295 -12.28 4.73 10.47
CA GLY A 295 -12.75 5.71 11.45
C GLY A 295 -13.64 5.12 12.56
N ASP A 296 -14.23 3.95 12.33
CA ASP A 296 -15.01 3.22 13.33
C ASP A 296 -14.14 2.39 14.30
N SER A 297 -12.83 2.28 14.03
CA SER A 297 -11.93 1.56 14.92
C SER A 297 -11.72 2.28 16.24
N PRO A 298 -11.74 1.57 17.38
CA PRO A 298 -11.39 2.16 18.68
C PRO A 298 -9.92 2.62 18.74
N ASN A 299 -9.08 2.18 17.81
CA ASN A 299 -7.67 2.57 17.73
C ASN A 299 -7.42 3.63 16.64
N TYR A 300 -8.45 4.13 15.95
CA TYR A 300 -8.28 5.12 14.87
C TYR A 300 -7.51 6.36 15.33
N SER A 301 -7.89 6.94 16.47
CA SER A 301 -7.15 8.08 17.05
C SER A 301 -5.66 7.78 17.23
N LYS A 302 -5.31 6.56 17.66
CA LYS A 302 -3.90 6.18 17.81
C LYS A 302 -3.14 6.19 16.48
N VAL A 303 -3.78 5.79 15.39
CA VAL A 303 -3.17 5.84 14.05
C VAL A 303 -2.95 7.30 13.63
N ILE A 304 -3.97 8.14 13.77
CA ILE A 304 -3.87 9.57 13.48
C ILE A 304 -2.81 10.25 14.34
N ASP A 305 -2.84 10.04 15.66
CA ASP A 305 -1.86 10.61 16.61
C ASP A 305 -0.43 10.15 16.28
N THR A 306 -0.26 8.92 15.75
CA THR A 306 1.05 8.46 15.30
C THR A 306 1.51 9.24 14.07
N ILE A 307 0.63 9.47 13.08
CA ILE A 307 0.97 10.23 11.87
C ILE A 307 1.38 11.67 12.25
N THR A 308 0.54 12.37 13.01
CA THR A 308 0.82 13.76 13.45
C THR A 308 2.10 13.84 14.27
N SER A 309 2.28 12.93 15.25
CA SER A 309 3.49 12.89 16.07
C SER A 309 4.77 12.60 15.28
N VAL A 310 4.68 11.81 14.20
CA VAL A 310 5.82 11.56 13.33
C VAL A 310 6.15 12.79 12.49
N ALA A 311 5.16 13.52 12.01
CA ALA A 311 5.37 14.78 11.30
C ALA A 311 6.04 15.83 12.19
N ASP A 312 5.54 16.01 13.41
CA ASP A 312 6.02 17.04 14.36
C ASP A 312 7.36 16.69 15.02
N ALA A 313 7.83 15.45 14.89
CA ALA A 313 9.04 15.01 15.62
C ALA A 313 10.32 15.47 14.94
N GLU A 314 11.30 15.90 15.74
CA GLU A 314 12.70 15.98 15.30
C GLU A 314 13.14 14.62 14.71
N LEU A 315 13.88 14.61 13.61
CA LEU A 315 14.21 13.37 12.86
C LEU A 315 14.88 12.29 13.74
N ASP A 316 15.74 12.68 14.68
CA ASP A 316 16.39 11.77 15.63
C ASP A 316 15.47 11.23 16.73
N LYS A 317 14.21 11.70 16.78
CA LYS A 317 13.19 11.30 17.76
C LYS A 317 12.01 10.54 17.17
N VAL A 318 11.88 10.48 15.86
CA VAL A 318 10.73 9.83 15.14
C VAL A 318 10.47 8.41 15.65
N VAL A 319 11.51 7.64 15.92
CA VAL A 319 11.40 6.24 16.38
C VAL A 319 11.69 6.07 17.87
N SER A 320 11.88 7.16 18.59
CA SER A 320 12.12 7.10 20.03
C SER A 320 10.94 6.45 20.79
N PRO A 321 11.21 5.78 21.92
CA PRO A 321 10.21 5.01 22.66
C PRO A 321 9.14 5.89 23.29
#